data_cc027b75b8651e39ff2f4ee72c967909
#
_entry.id   cc027b75b8651e39ff2f4ee72c967909
#
_cell.length_a   1.000
_cell.length_b   1.000
_cell.length_c   1.000
_cell.angle_alpha   90.00
_cell.angle_beta   90.00
_cell.angle_gamma   90.00
#
_symmetry.space_group_name_H-M   'P 1'
#
loop_
_entity.id
_entity.type
_entity.pdbx_description
1 polymer ?
#
loop_
_entity_poly.entity_id
_entity_poly.type
_entity_poly.pdbx_seq_one_letter_code
_entity_poly.pdbx_strand_id
1 'polypeptide(L)'
;MPAHRGFSIQIPIFYKLMVSMLFVSMIPIILLGIVSMGGTGSIVASLGLTNSIFVLTFVTLSVIVMWSFFLASSITNPIVKLSEIATSMSTGELKNPEIELLSNDEIGELQVAFNRMINTYKILDTLAKETDE
;
A
#
# COMPACT_ATOMS: atom_id res chain seq x y z
N MET A 1 -24.35 27.77 -0.73
CA MET A 1 -23.09 27.41 -1.42
C MET A 1 -23.04 25.90 -1.49
N PRO A 2 -23.06 25.27 -2.67
CA PRO A 2 -23.04 23.82 -2.78
C PRO A 2 -21.60 23.34 -2.53
N ALA A 3 -21.46 22.44 -1.56
CA ALA A 3 -20.22 21.74 -1.29
C ALA A 3 -19.76 20.98 -2.54
N HIS A 4 -18.58 21.31 -3.02
CA HIS A 4 -17.87 20.51 -4.02
C HIS A 4 -17.67 19.11 -3.45
N ARG A 5 -18.54 18.17 -3.82
CA ARG A 5 -18.22 16.75 -3.74
C ARG A 5 -17.13 16.50 -4.78
N GLY A 6 -15.89 16.57 -4.36
CA GLY A 6 -14.80 16.03 -5.12
C GLY A 6 -15.14 14.58 -5.45
N PHE A 7 -15.22 14.27 -6.73
CA PHE A 7 -15.40 12.91 -7.23
C PHE A 7 -14.09 12.17 -6.93
N SER A 8 -13.97 11.66 -5.70
CA SER A 8 -12.85 10.79 -5.35
C SER A 8 -13.15 9.43 -5.97
N ILE A 9 -12.42 9.09 -7.02
CA ILE A 9 -12.45 7.74 -7.60
C ILE A 9 -11.88 6.83 -6.52
N GLN A 10 -12.76 6.12 -5.82
CA GLN A 10 -12.38 5.04 -4.93
C GLN A 10 -11.89 3.89 -5.81
N ILE A 11 -10.60 3.65 -5.82
CA ILE A 11 -10.02 2.50 -6.51
C ILE A 11 -10.01 1.36 -5.49
N PRO A 12 -10.87 0.33 -5.64
CA PRO A 12 -10.89 -0.81 -4.72
C PRO A 12 -9.50 -1.47 -4.60
N ILE A 13 -9.13 -1.90 -3.40
CA ILE A 13 -7.86 -2.62 -3.15
C ILE A 13 -7.70 -3.79 -4.10
N PHE A 14 -8.79 -4.48 -4.44
CA PHE A 14 -8.79 -5.56 -5.40
C PHE A 14 -8.21 -5.14 -6.75
N TYR A 15 -8.63 -4.00 -7.32
CA TYR A 15 -8.08 -3.48 -8.58
C TYR A 15 -6.61 -3.09 -8.45
N LYS A 16 -6.24 -2.48 -7.32
CA LYS A 16 -4.86 -2.10 -7.04
C LYS A 16 -3.93 -3.32 -6.99
N LEU A 17 -4.37 -4.38 -6.32
CA LEU A 17 -3.66 -5.66 -6.26
C LEU A 17 -3.62 -6.36 -7.62
N MET A 18 -4.75 -6.43 -8.33
CA MET A 18 -4.84 -7.07 -9.63
C MET A 18 -3.94 -6.38 -10.67
N VAL A 19 -4.01 -5.06 -10.76
CA VAL A 19 -3.15 -4.27 -11.68
C VAL A 19 -1.69 -4.42 -11.30
N SER A 20 -1.38 -4.43 -10.01
CA SER A 20 -0.02 -4.63 -9.52
C SER A 20 0.53 -6.01 -9.88
N MET A 21 -0.25 -7.07 -9.73
CA MET A 21 0.15 -8.43 -10.11
C MET A 21 0.35 -8.56 -11.62
N LEU A 22 -0.56 -7.97 -12.42
CA LEU A 22 -0.42 -7.95 -13.88
C LEU A 22 0.84 -7.20 -14.31
N PHE A 23 1.10 -6.04 -13.69
CA PHE A 23 2.28 -5.25 -14.00
C PHE A 23 3.57 -6.02 -13.73
N VAL A 24 3.69 -6.65 -12.56
CA VAL A 24 4.85 -7.46 -12.17
C VAL A 24 5.03 -8.66 -13.11
N SER A 25 3.95 -9.31 -13.54
CA SER A 25 4.03 -10.46 -14.45
C SER A 25 4.37 -10.07 -15.89
N MET A 26 3.97 -8.88 -16.34
CA MET A 26 4.26 -8.39 -17.70
C MET A 26 5.73 -7.96 -17.87
N ILE A 27 6.39 -7.47 -16.85
CA ILE A 27 7.79 -6.99 -16.93
C ILE A 27 8.73 -8.04 -17.55
N PRO A 28 8.84 -9.27 -17.02
CA PRO A 28 9.74 -10.27 -17.57
C PRO A 28 9.36 -10.68 -19.00
N ILE A 29 8.07 -10.70 -19.32
CA ILE A 29 7.59 -11.06 -20.67
C ILE A 29 7.99 -10.00 -21.69
N ILE A 30 7.82 -8.73 -21.35
CA ILE A 30 8.20 -7.60 -22.21
C ILE A 30 9.72 -7.59 -22.42
N LEU A 31 10.50 -7.76 -21.35
CA LEU A 31 11.94 -7.80 -21.42
C LEU A 31 12.44 -8.96 -22.28
N LEU A 32 11.85 -10.15 -22.13
CA LEU A 32 12.15 -11.31 -22.96
C LEU A 32 11.81 -11.05 -24.42
N GLY A 33 10.67 -10.40 -24.70
CA GLY A 33 10.26 -10.00 -26.03
C GLY A 33 11.26 -9.05 -26.70
N ILE A 34 11.74 -8.03 -25.97
CA ILE A 34 12.74 -7.07 -26.46
C ILE A 34 14.05 -7.79 -26.81
N VAL A 35 14.50 -8.69 -25.95
CA VAL A 35 15.71 -9.50 -26.20
C VAL A 35 15.53 -10.39 -27.41
N SER A 36 14.38 -11.04 -27.55
CA SER A 36 14.07 -11.95 -28.67
C SER A 36 14.00 -11.22 -30.00
N MET A 37 13.52 -9.98 -30.05
CA MET A 37 13.43 -9.16 -31.27
C MET A 37 14.79 -8.55 -31.68
N GLY A 38 15.88 -8.86 -30.99
CA GLY A 38 17.20 -8.33 -31.29
C GLY A 38 17.40 -6.85 -30.91
N GLY A 39 16.44 -6.26 -30.17
CA GLY A 39 16.54 -4.87 -29.69
C GLY A 39 17.75 -4.61 -28.78
N THR A 40 18.34 -5.65 -28.24
CA THR A 40 19.56 -5.62 -27.42
C THR A 40 20.79 -6.17 -28.14
N GLY A 41 20.73 -6.31 -29.46
CA GLY A 41 21.82 -6.92 -30.27
C GLY A 41 23.18 -6.28 -30.01
N SER A 42 23.24 -4.96 -29.82
CA SER A 42 24.47 -4.25 -29.45
C SER A 42 24.98 -4.60 -28.04
N ILE A 43 24.07 -4.78 -27.08
CA ILE A 43 24.39 -5.14 -25.68
C ILE A 43 24.85 -6.60 -25.62
N VAL A 44 24.14 -7.49 -26.31
CA VAL A 44 24.51 -8.91 -26.38
C VAL A 44 25.86 -9.08 -27.10
N ALA A 45 26.11 -8.31 -28.15
CA ALA A 45 27.39 -8.34 -28.87
C ALA A 45 28.56 -7.84 -28.01
N SER A 46 28.32 -6.85 -27.15
CA SER A 46 29.38 -6.26 -26.29
C SER A 46 29.63 -7.06 -25.00
N LEU A 47 28.60 -7.62 -24.39
CA LEU A 47 28.70 -8.32 -23.10
C LEU A 47 28.75 -9.84 -23.22
N GLY A 48 28.37 -10.39 -24.37
CA GLY A 48 28.14 -11.81 -24.56
C GLY A 48 26.77 -12.26 -24.00
N LEU A 49 26.25 -13.34 -24.56
CA LEU A 49 24.90 -13.84 -24.26
C LEU A 49 24.69 -14.14 -22.76
N THR A 50 25.66 -14.80 -22.15
CA THR A 50 25.58 -15.22 -20.72
C THR A 50 25.49 -14.02 -19.80
N ASN A 51 26.37 -13.03 -19.96
CA ASN A 51 26.36 -11.82 -19.12
C ASN A 51 25.11 -10.98 -19.35
N SER A 52 24.60 -10.91 -20.56
CA SER A 52 23.36 -10.21 -20.87
C SER A 52 22.15 -10.82 -20.14
N ILE A 53 22.10 -12.16 -20.05
CA ILE A 53 21.05 -12.87 -19.31
C ILE A 53 21.15 -12.54 -17.81
N PHE A 54 22.37 -12.55 -17.23
CA PHE A 54 22.56 -12.19 -15.81
C PHE A 54 22.14 -10.76 -15.52
N VAL A 55 22.56 -9.80 -16.34
CA VAL A 55 22.16 -8.38 -16.16
C VAL A 55 20.66 -8.23 -16.26
N LEU A 56 20.01 -8.85 -17.25
CA LEU A 56 18.57 -8.76 -17.42
C LEU A 56 17.82 -9.36 -16.23
N THR A 57 18.26 -10.52 -15.76
CA THR A 57 17.67 -11.19 -14.58
C THR A 57 17.82 -10.31 -13.34
N PHE A 58 19.00 -9.73 -13.12
CA PHE A 58 19.26 -8.86 -11.97
C PHE A 58 18.40 -7.60 -12.00
N VAL A 59 18.26 -6.94 -13.16
CA VAL A 59 17.41 -5.76 -13.31
C VAL A 59 15.95 -6.12 -13.05
N THR A 60 15.47 -7.21 -13.63
CA THR A 60 14.08 -7.67 -13.43
C THR A 60 13.81 -7.95 -11.94
N LEU A 61 14.71 -8.65 -11.28
CA LEU A 61 14.59 -8.96 -9.85
C LEU A 61 14.55 -7.68 -9.00
N SER A 62 15.43 -6.71 -9.30
CA SER A 62 15.48 -5.43 -8.61
C SER A 62 14.17 -4.65 -8.73
N VAL A 63 13.58 -4.60 -9.92
CA VAL A 63 12.29 -3.93 -10.16
C VAL A 63 11.16 -4.63 -9.39
N ILE A 64 11.12 -5.97 -9.40
CA ILE A 64 10.11 -6.74 -8.68
C ILE A 64 10.20 -6.49 -7.17
N VAL A 65 11.41 -6.52 -6.60
CA VAL A 65 11.64 -6.29 -5.16
C VAL A 65 11.22 -4.88 -4.77
N MET A 66 11.62 -3.86 -5.55
CA MET A 66 11.26 -2.48 -5.28
C MET A 66 9.73 -2.26 -5.35
N TRP A 67 9.08 -2.84 -6.35
CA TRP A 67 7.62 -2.77 -6.50
C TRP A 67 6.90 -3.50 -5.36
N SER A 68 7.37 -4.68 -4.97
CA SER A 68 6.83 -5.46 -3.86
C SER A 68 6.92 -4.68 -2.55
N PHE A 69 8.05 -4.02 -2.30
CA PHE A 69 8.23 -3.19 -1.10
C PHE A 69 7.25 -1.99 -1.10
N PHE A 70 7.08 -1.33 -2.23
CA PHE A 70 6.11 -0.23 -2.36
C PHE A 70 4.68 -0.70 -2.07
N LEU A 71 4.28 -1.83 -2.63
CA LEU A 71 2.95 -2.39 -2.42
C LEU A 71 2.73 -2.82 -0.96
N ALA A 72 3.72 -3.51 -0.38
CA ALA A 72 3.66 -3.93 1.02
C ALA A 72 3.52 -2.72 1.95
N SER A 73 4.29 -1.66 1.76
CA SER A 73 4.21 -0.46 2.59
C SER A 73 2.87 0.28 2.42
N SER A 74 2.29 0.26 1.24
CA SER A 74 1.00 0.92 0.96
C SER A 74 -0.20 0.25 1.66
N ILE A 75 -0.11 -1.04 1.98
CA ILE A 75 -1.20 -1.80 2.62
C ILE A 75 -0.86 -2.10 4.07
N THR A 76 0.34 -2.58 4.35
CA THR A 76 0.72 -3.07 5.67
C THR A 76 0.82 -1.95 6.71
N ASN A 77 1.40 -0.81 6.36
CA ASN A 77 1.58 0.29 7.30
C ASN A 77 0.26 0.83 7.88
N PRO A 78 -0.78 1.10 7.09
CA PRO A 78 -2.07 1.51 7.64
C PRO A 78 -2.69 0.47 8.57
N ILE A 79 -2.61 -0.81 8.20
CA ILE A 79 -3.18 -1.90 8.99
C ILE A 79 -2.45 -2.08 10.32
N VAL A 80 -1.11 -2.00 10.33
CA VAL A 80 -0.31 -2.07 11.55
C VAL A 80 -0.68 -0.91 12.49
N LYS A 81 -0.79 0.31 11.99
CA LYS A 81 -1.23 1.46 12.79
C LYS A 81 -2.61 1.26 13.40
N LEU A 82 -3.57 0.74 12.64
CA LEU A 82 -4.91 0.43 13.14
C LEU A 82 -4.86 -0.63 14.24
N SER A 83 -4.02 -1.65 14.07
CA SER A 83 -3.81 -2.71 15.06
C SER A 83 -3.20 -2.17 16.37
N GLU A 84 -2.20 -1.28 16.27
CA GLU A 84 -1.58 -0.63 17.43
C GLU A 84 -2.60 0.22 18.20
N ILE A 85 -3.43 1.00 17.50
CA ILE A 85 -4.48 1.80 18.10
C ILE A 85 -5.53 0.91 18.77
N ALA A 86 -5.96 -0.17 18.11
CA ALA A 86 -6.90 -1.12 18.71
C ALA A 86 -6.35 -1.74 19.99
N THR A 87 -5.06 -2.06 20.03
CA THR A 87 -4.38 -2.60 21.20
C THR A 87 -4.33 -1.54 22.31
N SER A 88 -3.96 -0.29 22.02
CA SER A 88 -3.94 0.80 22.98
C SER A 88 -5.31 1.11 23.57
N MET A 89 -6.37 1.00 22.75
CA MET A 89 -7.76 1.12 23.23
C MET A 89 -8.13 -0.01 24.20
N SER A 90 -7.70 -1.23 23.90
CA SER A 90 -7.96 -2.39 24.74
C SER A 90 -7.26 -2.31 26.10
N THR A 91 -6.10 -1.66 26.18
CA THR A 91 -5.33 -1.47 27.44
C THR A 91 -5.70 -0.20 28.19
N GLY A 92 -6.61 0.63 27.67
CA GLY A 92 -7.00 1.90 28.27
C GLY A 92 -5.95 3.02 28.14
N GLU A 93 -4.86 2.79 27.41
CA GLU A 93 -3.79 3.77 27.19
C GLU A 93 -4.02 4.60 25.92
N LEU A 94 -5.12 5.31 25.82
CA LEU A 94 -5.41 6.18 24.68
C LEU A 94 -4.61 7.49 24.76
N LYS A 95 -3.41 7.49 24.20
CA LYS A 95 -2.69 8.72 23.87
C LYS A 95 -3.18 9.24 22.50
N ASN A 96 -4.25 10.03 22.52
CA ASN A 96 -4.76 10.86 21.41
C ASN A 96 -4.43 10.31 19.99
N PRO A 97 -4.91 9.14 19.61
CA PRO A 97 -4.63 8.61 18.28
C PRO A 97 -5.49 9.37 17.28
N GLU A 98 -4.87 10.19 16.48
CA GLU A 98 -5.47 10.77 15.29
C GLU A 98 -5.04 9.90 14.10
N ILE A 99 -6.00 9.24 13.48
CA ILE A 99 -5.73 8.44 12.28
C ILE A 99 -5.82 9.38 11.09
N GLU A 100 -4.67 9.70 10.51
CA GLU A 100 -4.59 10.41 9.24
C GLU A 100 -5.16 9.54 8.13
N LEU A 101 -6.12 10.08 7.37
CA LEU A 101 -6.70 9.40 6.20
C LEU A 101 -5.66 9.39 5.08
N LEU A 102 -4.92 8.29 4.96
CA LEU A 102 -3.82 8.14 4.01
C LEU A 102 -4.23 7.43 2.71
N SER A 103 -5.42 6.86 2.65
CA SER A 103 -5.85 6.08 1.49
C SER A 103 -7.28 6.40 1.06
N ASN A 104 -7.52 6.32 -0.25
CA ASN A 104 -8.82 6.56 -0.87
C ASN A 104 -9.45 5.23 -1.35
N ASP A 105 -9.15 4.15 -0.67
CA ASP A 105 -9.61 2.79 -0.91
C ASP A 105 -10.31 2.23 0.33
N GLU A 106 -10.57 0.93 0.38
CA GLU A 106 -11.22 0.26 1.51
C GLU A 106 -10.42 0.40 2.82
N ILE A 107 -9.11 0.61 2.73
CA ILE A 107 -8.28 0.97 3.91
C ILE A 107 -8.68 2.34 4.45
N GLY A 108 -8.96 3.31 3.57
CA GLY A 108 -9.45 4.63 3.96
C GLY A 108 -10.83 4.54 4.64
N GLU A 109 -11.75 3.73 4.13
CA GLU A 109 -13.05 3.50 4.77
C GLU A 109 -12.89 2.85 6.16
N LEU A 110 -11.98 1.89 6.28
CA LEU A 110 -11.65 1.28 7.57
C LEU A 110 -11.07 2.31 8.54
N GLN A 111 -10.19 3.20 8.09
CA GLN A 111 -9.66 4.30 8.91
C GLN A 111 -10.77 5.24 9.40
N VAL A 112 -11.74 5.58 8.55
CA VAL A 112 -12.91 6.40 8.94
C VAL A 112 -13.76 5.69 10.00
N ALA A 113 -14.03 4.40 9.82
CA ALA A 113 -14.78 3.61 10.79
C ALA A 113 -14.07 3.54 12.14
N PHE A 114 -12.75 3.35 12.12
CA PHE A 114 -11.90 3.37 13.32
C PHE A 114 -11.91 4.73 14.03
N ASN A 115 -11.81 5.84 13.28
CA ASN A 115 -11.90 7.19 13.87
C ASN A 115 -13.23 7.42 14.58
N ARG A 116 -14.33 6.94 14.02
CA ARG A 116 -15.65 7.00 14.69
C ARG A 116 -15.66 6.18 15.98
N MET A 117 -15.09 5.00 15.97
CA MET A 117 -14.97 4.14 17.16
C MET A 117 -14.13 4.81 18.25
N ILE A 118 -12.99 5.40 17.89
CA ILE A 118 -12.12 6.14 18.82
C ILE A 118 -12.90 7.31 19.47
N ASN A 119 -13.64 8.08 18.68
CA ASN A 119 -14.41 9.19 19.19
C ASN A 119 -15.51 8.73 20.16
N THR A 120 -16.20 7.63 19.85
CA THR A 120 -17.20 7.05 20.77
C THR A 120 -16.56 6.58 22.07
N TYR A 121 -15.39 5.93 21.97
CA TYR A 121 -14.64 5.49 23.16
C TYR A 121 -14.21 6.67 24.05
N LYS A 122 -13.71 7.76 23.46
CA LYS A 122 -13.32 8.97 24.19
C LYS A 122 -14.51 9.57 24.95
N ILE A 123 -15.69 9.61 24.34
CA ILE A 123 -16.91 10.11 25.00
C ILE A 123 -17.29 9.21 26.19
N LEU A 124 -17.24 7.90 26.03
CA LEU A 124 -17.55 6.95 27.08
C LEU A 124 -16.55 7.03 28.25
N ASP A 125 -15.26 7.16 27.96
CA ASP A 125 -14.21 7.32 28.97
C ASP A 125 -14.38 8.63 29.77
N THR A 126 -14.76 9.71 29.09
CA THR A 126 -15.05 11.00 29.76
C THR A 126 -16.25 10.90 30.69
N LEU A 127 -17.35 10.28 30.20
CA LEU A 127 -18.56 10.09 31.02
C LEU A 127 -18.33 9.16 32.21
N ALA A 128 -17.53 8.11 32.03
CA ALA A 128 -17.17 7.22 33.16
C ALA A 128 -16.41 7.97 34.24
N LYS A 129 -15.48 8.86 33.90
CA LYS A 129 -14.71 9.66 34.86
C LYS A 129 -15.56 10.70 35.60
N GLU A 130 -16.55 11.30 34.92
CA GLU A 130 -17.50 12.24 35.57
C GLU A 130 -18.46 11.54 36.55
N THR A 131 -18.69 10.23 36.40
CA THR A 131 -19.60 9.48 37.26
C THR A 131 -18.90 8.99 38.55
N ASP A 132 -17.56 8.95 38.55
CA ASP A 132 -16.73 8.51 39.68
C ASP A 132 -16.31 9.68 40.62
N GLU A 133 -16.67 10.95 40.30
CA GLU A 133 -16.53 12.13 41.16
C GLU A 133 -17.87 12.47 41.87
#